data_18f98edfd26dbe2280acbe85d1515121
#
_entry.id   18f98edfd26dbe2280acbe85d1515121
#
_cell.length_a   1.000
_cell.length_b   1.000
_cell.length_c   1.000
_cell.angle_alpha   90.00
_cell.angle_beta   90.00
_cell.angle_gamma   90.00
#
_symmetry.space_group_name_H-M   'P 1'
#
loop_
_entity.id
_entity.type
_entity.pdbx_description
1 polymer ?
#
loop_
_entity_poly.entity_id
_entity_poly.type
_entity_poly.pdbx_seq_one_letter_code
_entity_poly.pdbx_strand_id
1 'polypeptide(L)' 'MPRKSDLRAAFVAAVHKNPKGYQCLRTADFIRELGARNWHFTEADANDWIERYQAGFVDKTPDDSQNRLWIMRNMGYVR' A
#
# COMPACT_ATOMS: atom_id res chain seq x y z
N MET A 1 18.72 2.67 -12.36
CA MET A 1 18.37 3.27 -11.08
C MET A 1 16.88 3.30 -10.87
N PRO A 2 16.42 3.00 -9.65
CA PRO A 2 14.99 3.11 -9.38
C PRO A 2 14.51 4.55 -9.53
N ARG A 3 13.28 4.70 -9.93
CA ARG A 3 12.67 6.01 -10.11
C ARG A 3 11.52 6.18 -9.15
N LYS A 4 11.15 7.42 -8.86
CA LYS A 4 10.00 7.67 -8.01
C LYS A 4 8.73 7.05 -8.57
N SER A 5 8.59 6.98 -9.87
CA SER A 5 7.45 6.32 -10.48
C SER A 5 7.39 4.84 -10.16
N ASP A 6 8.52 4.23 -9.81
CA ASP A 6 8.55 2.83 -9.41
C ASP A 6 7.82 2.62 -8.08
N LEU A 7 7.85 3.60 -7.20
CA LEU A 7 7.14 3.52 -5.93
C LEU A 7 5.65 3.40 -6.16
N ARG A 8 5.12 4.24 -7.04
CA ARG A 8 3.71 4.20 -7.35
C ARG A 8 3.33 2.91 -8.08
N ALA A 9 4.18 2.47 -9.02
CA ALA A 9 3.94 1.24 -9.73
C ALA A 9 3.92 0.04 -8.79
N ALA A 10 4.83 0.02 -7.83
CA ALA A 10 4.87 -1.03 -6.82
C ALA A 10 3.61 -1.01 -5.96
N PHE A 11 3.16 0.17 -5.59
CA PHE A 11 1.96 0.31 -4.79
C PHE A 11 0.74 -0.23 -5.55
N VAL A 12 0.58 0.16 -6.80
CA VAL A 12 -0.54 -0.29 -7.62
C VAL A 12 -0.49 -1.81 -7.79
N ALA A 13 0.71 -2.36 -8.00
CA ALA A 13 0.87 -3.80 -8.16
C ALA A 13 0.51 -4.56 -6.87
N ALA A 14 0.72 -3.94 -5.72
CA ALA A 14 0.42 -4.57 -4.44
C ALA A 14 -1.07 -4.51 -4.08
N VAL A 15 -1.79 -3.54 -4.63
CA VAL A 15 -3.21 -3.38 -4.33
C VAL A 15 -4.01 -4.51 -4.96
N HIS A 16 -4.95 -5.07 -4.19
CA HIS A 16 -5.82 -6.12 -4.69
C HIS A 16 -7.19 -5.95 -4.06
N LYS A 17 -8.17 -6.67 -4.57
CA LYS A 17 -9.52 -6.61 -4.02
C LYS A 17 -9.71 -7.70 -2.98
N ASN A 18 -10.33 -7.35 -1.86
CA ASN A 18 -10.71 -8.35 -0.89
C ASN A 18 -12.03 -9.00 -1.31
N PRO A 19 -12.49 -10.04 -0.59
CA PRO A 19 -13.75 -10.71 -0.95
C PRO A 19 -14.96 -9.81 -0.97
N LYS A 20 -14.91 -8.70 -0.26
CA LYS A 20 -16.02 -7.74 -0.23
C LYS A 20 -15.94 -6.72 -1.36
N GLY A 21 -14.90 -6.80 -2.19
CA GLY A 21 -14.73 -5.88 -3.32
C GLY A 21 -13.96 -4.62 -3.03
N TYR A 22 -13.47 -4.46 -1.82
CA TYR A 22 -12.66 -3.29 -1.48
C TYR A 22 -11.24 -3.46 -1.97
N GLN A 23 -10.67 -2.37 -2.45
CA GLN A 23 -9.25 -2.37 -2.79
C GLN A 23 -8.45 -2.22 -1.52
N CYS A 24 -7.49 -3.09 -1.33
CA CYS A 24 -6.69 -3.10 -0.10
C CYS A 24 -5.30 -3.66 -0.38
N LEU A 25 -4.42 -3.47 0.58
CA LEU A 25 -3.10 -4.08 0.53
C LEU A 25 -2.51 -4.12 1.94
N ARG A 26 -1.52 -4.99 2.12
CA ARG A 26 -0.75 -5.02 3.34
C ARG A 26 0.59 -4.33 3.10
N THR A 27 1.18 -3.79 4.16
CA THR A 27 2.50 -3.17 4.07
C THR A 27 3.53 -4.14 3.48
N ALA A 28 3.47 -5.40 3.89
CA ALA A 28 4.40 -6.41 3.39
C ALA A 28 4.26 -6.62 1.88
N ASP A 29 3.06 -6.53 1.35
CA ASP A 29 2.83 -6.66 -0.09
C ASP A 29 3.52 -5.53 -0.85
N PHE A 30 3.40 -4.32 -0.33
CA PHE A 30 4.04 -3.17 -0.93
C PHE A 30 5.56 -3.31 -0.89
N ILE A 31 6.10 -3.73 0.25
CA ILE A 31 7.53 -3.93 0.40
C ILE A 31 8.04 -4.99 -0.57
N ARG A 32 7.29 -6.06 -0.75
CA ARG A 32 7.67 -7.11 -1.68
C ARG A 32 7.74 -6.58 -3.12
N GLU A 33 6.76 -5.79 -3.53
CA GLU A 33 6.76 -5.21 -4.87
C GLU A 33 7.89 -4.20 -5.04
N LEU A 34 8.19 -3.45 -3.98
CA LEU A 34 9.32 -2.53 -4.00
C LEU A 34 10.63 -3.29 -4.16
N GLY A 35 10.77 -4.40 -3.45
CA GLY A 35 11.97 -5.23 -3.55
C GLY A 35 12.21 -5.73 -4.96
N ALA A 36 11.14 -6.08 -5.66
CA ALA A 36 11.24 -6.52 -7.04
C ALA A 36 11.75 -5.41 -7.96
N ARG A 37 11.67 -4.16 -7.51
CA ARG A 37 12.12 -2.98 -8.27
C ARG A 37 13.37 -2.36 -7.65
N ASN A 38 14.08 -3.13 -6.82
CA ASN A 38 15.32 -2.69 -6.17
C ASN A 38 15.14 -1.54 -5.16
N TRP A 39 13.94 -1.42 -4.60
CA TRP A 39 13.71 -0.49 -3.52
C TRP A 39 13.63 -1.27 -2.20
N HIS A 40 14.37 -0.82 -1.22
CA HIS A 40 14.43 -1.52 0.07
C HIS A 40 13.87 -0.63 1.18
N PHE A 41 12.58 -0.79 1.41
CA PHE A 41 11.89 -0.03 2.45
C PHE A 41 11.68 -0.92 3.67
N THR A 42 11.78 -0.31 4.85
CA THR A 42 11.31 -0.97 6.06
C THR A 42 9.80 -0.80 6.13
N GLU A 43 9.17 -1.52 7.06
CA GLU A 43 7.73 -1.36 7.26
C GLU A 43 7.37 0.08 7.63
N ALA A 44 8.20 0.72 8.47
CA ALA A 44 7.97 2.11 8.84
C ALA A 44 8.04 3.03 7.63
N ASP A 45 9.01 2.82 6.75
CA ASP A 45 9.16 3.63 5.55
C ASP A 45 7.97 3.46 4.63
N ALA A 46 7.53 2.21 4.44
CA ALA A 46 6.41 1.92 3.55
C ALA A 46 5.11 2.53 4.10
N ASN A 47 4.88 2.38 5.39
CA ASN A 47 3.68 2.95 6.02
C ASN A 47 3.66 4.46 5.90
N ASP A 48 4.81 5.11 6.11
CA ASP A 48 4.91 6.55 6.00
C ASP A 48 4.59 7.01 4.58
N TRP A 49 5.13 6.30 3.59
CA TRP A 49 4.88 6.64 2.19
C TRP A 49 3.40 6.54 1.85
N ILE A 50 2.76 5.44 2.28
CA ILE A 50 1.33 5.25 2.01
C ILE A 50 0.52 6.36 2.66
N GLU A 51 0.82 6.67 3.91
CA GLU A 51 0.09 7.68 4.65
C GLU A 51 0.22 9.05 4.00
N ARG A 52 1.39 9.38 3.48
CA ARG A 52 1.64 10.69 2.88
C ARG A 52 1.11 10.83 1.47
N TYR A 53 1.23 9.79 0.68
CA TYR A 53 0.98 9.89 -0.75
C TYR A 53 -0.28 9.18 -1.22
N GLN A 54 -0.84 8.33 -0.39
CA GLN A 54 -2.04 7.57 -0.74
C GLN A 54 -3.14 7.87 0.29
N ALA A 55 -3.51 9.13 0.37
CA ALA A 55 -4.47 9.58 1.37
C ALA A 55 -5.84 8.92 1.24
N GLY A 56 -6.14 8.35 0.08
CA GLY A 56 -7.38 7.62 -0.12
C GLY A 56 -7.44 6.28 0.60
N PHE A 57 -6.31 5.80 1.09
CA PHE A 57 -6.27 4.54 1.84
C PHE A 57 -6.20 4.84 3.34
N VAL A 58 -6.92 4.06 4.13
CA VAL A 58 -6.91 4.22 5.58
C VAL A 58 -6.42 2.94 6.22
N ASP A 59 -5.81 3.09 7.38
CA ASP A 59 -5.27 1.98 8.15
C ASP A 59 -6.40 1.29 8.91
N LYS A 60 -6.69 0.05 8.54
CA LYS A 60 -7.71 -0.75 9.19
C LYS A 60 -7.09 -1.99 9.82
N THR A 61 -5.85 -1.87 10.30
CA THR A 61 -5.14 -2.98 10.90
C THR A 61 -5.89 -3.46 12.14
N PRO A 62 -6.19 -4.75 12.24
CA PRO A 62 -6.93 -5.26 13.40
C PRO A 62 -6.11 -5.30 14.68
N ASP A 63 -4.79 -5.20 14.57
CA ASP A 63 -3.90 -5.21 15.72
C ASP A 63 -2.84 -4.12 15.54
N ASP A 64 -1.85 -4.08 16.42
CA ASP A 64 -0.80 -3.06 16.38
C ASP A 64 0.38 -3.45 15.50
N SER A 65 0.16 -4.30 14.54
CA SER A 65 1.23 -4.76 13.67
C SER A 65 1.75 -3.63 12.77
N GLN A 66 3.03 -3.64 12.50
CA GLN A 66 3.64 -2.76 11.51
C GLN A 66 3.27 -3.18 10.10
N ASN A 67 2.86 -4.43 9.92
CA ASN A 67 2.34 -4.92 8.65
C ASN A 67 0.87 -4.53 8.57
N ARG A 68 0.62 -3.27 8.30
CA ARG A 68 -0.70 -2.68 8.37
C ARG A 68 -1.57 -3.10 7.20
N LEU A 69 -2.87 -3.11 7.46
CA LEU A 69 -3.87 -3.36 6.43
C LEU A 69 -4.43 -2.03 5.98
N TRP A 70 -4.21 -1.69 4.72
CA TRP A 70 -4.67 -0.44 4.14
C TRP A 70 -5.85 -0.72 3.22
N ILE A 71 -6.93 0.02 3.39
CA ILE A 71 -8.14 -0.15 2.61
C ILE A 71 -8.52 1.19 2.00
N MET A 72 -8.92 1.17 0.73
CA MET A 72 -9.32 2.38 0.05
C MET A 72 -10.59 2.93 0.68
N ARG A 73 -10.55 4.21 1.03
CA ARG A 73 -11.62 4.83 1.79
C ARG A 73 -12.92 4.93 1.02
N ASN A 74 -12.87 5.40 -0.21
CA ASN A 74 -14.08 5.63 -1.00
C ASN A 74 -14.24 4.60 -2.06
N MET A 75 -14.22 3.38 -1.66
CA MET A 75 -14.26 2.28 -2.54
C MET A 75 -15.44 2.32 -3.44
N GLY A 76 -15.18 2.17 -4.70
CA GLY A 76 -16.22 2.15 -5.67
C GLY A 76 -16.95 3.45 -5.85
N TYR A 77 -16.53 4.46 -5.19
CA TYR A 77 -17.19 5.68 -5.22
C TYR A 77 -16.65 6.51 -6.28
N VAL A 78 -17.39 6.72 -7.25
CA VAL A 78 -16.93 7.46 -8.36
C VAL A 78 -17.57 8.76 -8.35
N ARG A 79 -16.84 9.69 -8.41
CA ARG A 79 -17.42 10.96 -8.36
C ARG A 79 -17.01 11.71 -9.51
#